data_edb56368ea94eb93806d332a1bde8b24
#
_entry.id   edb56368ea94eb93806d332a1bde8b24
#
_cell.length_a   1.000
_cell.length_b   1.000
_cell.length_c   1.000
_cell.angle_alpha   90.00
_cell.angle_beta   90.00
_cell.angle_gamma   90.00
#
_symmetry.space_group_name_H-M   'P 1'
#
loop_
_entity.id
_entity.type
_entity.pdbx_description
1 polymer ?
#
loop_
_entity_poly.entity_id
_entity_poly.type
_entity_poly.pdbx_seq_one_letter_code
_entity_poly.pdbx_strand_id
1 'polypeptide(L)'
;MANPTVNELPYDKDDKREVEVSSLEVKPPVGEVVEASGDYSGFTQKTDPREIKLVRKLDMFIMPSLWAMYWLNYLDRNAIALAKLSSIEKDLGLSDVQYQTAVSILFAGYVVFGIPSNMILTRVNPPLYLCCIMVTWAVLSICTSFCKNATHLYLVRFFLGVCEAPYYPGALFLISNFYTRTEVALRVAILYTGNILATALAGLISIGIFKLDGHRGYAAWQWLFIIQGSITGLVAICTYPFLPSSPLTTRWLTPDERQLAHDRLLRDKIDEVQPGSTMDGLKQAVKDYRTWVFAFMFNNHLAANGFKNFFPSVVKTLGFNQTITLVLTCPPYLIAGVVTFFLSYSSGRMNERTWHITVSKIVAIIGFALAPATLNTGVRYFAMCVFTLGTYGVNSLILGWASTVLSQTQEKKAVVIAILTSLGNLSFVYTPYLFRNGDRPRYSLAMGWMAAFSLLTLLSAWAMKFILKRQNRNISGTGATTKYPY
;
A
#
# COMPACT_ATOMS: atom_id res chain seq x y z
N MET A 1 -67.21 -21.57 -2.91
CA MET A 1 -68.04 -20.36 -2.79
C MET A 1 -67.26 -19.17 -3.25
N ALA A 2 -67.69 -18.68 -4.39
CA ALA A 2 -67.64 -17.36 -4.99
C ALA A 2 -66.43 -16.43 -4.80
N ASN A 3 -65.72 -16.23 -5.88
CA ASN A 3 -64.79 -15.14 -6.17
C ASN A 3 -65.59 -13.93 -6.63
N PRO A 4 -65.28 -12.69 -6.25
CA PRO A 4 -65.84 -11.50 -6.89
C PRO A 4 -64.84 -10.93 -7.94
N THR A 5 -65.42 -10.76 -9.09
CA THR A 5 -64.95 -10.17 -10.33
C THR A 5 -64.48 -8.75 -10.21
N VAL A 6 -63.34 -8.44 -10.86
CA VAL A 6 -62.84 -7.08 -11.12
C VAL A 6 -63.61 -6.49 -12.29
N ASN A 7 -64.27 -5.33 -12.09
CA ASN A 7 -64.93 -4.53 -13.13
C ASN A 7 -63.86 -3.70 -13.88
N GLU A 8 -63.74 -3.93 -15.17
CA GLU A 8 -63.09 -3.08 -16.14
C GLU A 8 -63.93 -1.81 -16.42
N LEU A 9 -63.37 -0.63 -16.28
CA LEU A 9 -63.95 0.63 -16.81
C LEU A 9 -63.38 0.92 -18.17
N PRO A 10 -64.19 1.44 -19.12
CA PRO A 10 -63.82 1.65 -20.52
C PRO A 10 -62.91 2.85 -20.70
N TYR A 11 -61.94 2.67 -21.55
CA TYR A 11 -60.98 3.67 -22.02
C TYR A 11 -61.67 4.53 -23.11
N ASP A 12 -61.91 5.80 -22.82
CA ASP A 12 -62.39 6.77 -23.75
C ASP A 12 -61.26 7.43 -24.55
N LYS A 13 -61.29 7.24 -25.87
CA LYS A 13 -60.38 7.86 -26.79
C LYS A 13 -61.08 9.13 -27.35
N ASP A 14 -60.81 10.26 -26.80
CA ASP A 14 -60.88 11.55 -27.51
C ASP A 14 -60.99 12.71 -26.49
N ASP A 15 -59.88 13.14 -25.93
CA ASP A 15 -59.75 14.49 -25.40
C ASP A 15 -58.32 15.04 -25.64
N LYS A 16 -58.12 15.64 -26.83
CA LYS A 16 -56.94 16.41 -27.14
C LYS A 16 -57.12 17.80 -26.51
N ARG A 17 -56.65 17.99 -25.30
CA ARG A 17 -56.34 19.32 -24.76
C ARG A 17 -54.83 19.51 -24.78
N GLU A 18 -54.36 20.38 -25.67
CA GLU A 18 -53.04 20.94 -25.65
C GLU A 18 -52.85 21.71 -24.35
N VAL A 19 -52.03 21.19 -23.46
CA VAL A 19 -51.54 21.91 -22.27
C VAL A 19 -50.32 22.71 -22.74
N GLU A 20 -50.51 23.99 -22.94
CA GLU A 20 -49.44 24.97 -23.13
C GLU A 20 -48.53 24.97 -21.91
N VAL A 21 -47.36 24.31 -22.00
CA VAL A 21 -46.31 24.37 -20.99
C VAL A 21 -45.58 25.70 -21.21
N SER A 22 -46.03 26.75 -20.50
CA SER A 22 -45.27 27.98 -20.38
C SER A 22 -43.93 27.68 -19.70
N SER A 23 -42.83 27.78 -20.43
CA SER A 23 -41.47 27.72 -19.96
C SER A 23 -41.19 28.85 -18.96
N LEU A 24 -41.39 28.59 -17.67
CA LEU A 24 -40.83 29.42 -16.63
C LEU A 24 -39.33 29.10 -16.56
N GLU A 25 -38.51 29.88 -17.21
CA GLU A 25 -37.06 29.95 -16.92
C GLU A 25 -36.86 30.39 -15.46
N VAL A 26 -36.71 29.41 -14.56
CA VAL A 26 -36.19 29.68 -13.24
C VAL A 26 -34.68 29.89 -13.39
N LYS A 27 -34.27 31.17 -13.56
CA LYS A 27 -32.86 31.55 -13.38
C LYS A 27 -32.43 31.12 -11.95
N PRO A 28 -31.36 30.30 -11.80
CA PRO A 28 -30.81 30.05 -10.48
C PRO A 28 -30.35 31.38 -9.88
N PRO A 29 -30.57 31.64 -8.57
CA PRO A 29 -30.03 32.82 -7.92
C PRO A 29 -28.51 32.85 -8.11
N VAL A 30 -28.01 34.01 -8.57
CA VAL A 30 -26.59 34.31 -8.59
C VAL A 30 -26.14 34.35 -7.13
N GLY A 31 -25.79 33.19 -6.57
CA GLY A 31 -25.19 33.07 -5.27
C GLY A 31 -23.74 33.47 -5.37
N GLU A 32 -23.31 34.33 -4.46
CA GLU A 32 -21.94 34.70 -4.20
C GLU A 32 -21.02 33.45 -4.33
N VAL A 33 -19.95 33.59 -5.12
CA VAL A 33 -18.87 32.63 -5.14
C VAL A 33 -18.17 32.70 -3.78
N VAL A 34 -18.67 31.93 -2.82
CA VAL A 34 -17.98 31.70 -1.56
C VAL A 34 -16.71 30.94 -1.92
N GLU A 35 -15.57 31.62 -1.80
CA GLU A 35 -14.26 30.95 -1.91
C GLU A 35 -14.26 29.73 -1.00
N ALA A 36 -14.16 28.56 -1.61
CA ALA A 36 -14.18 27.30 -0.93
C ALA A 36 -12.92 27.16 -0.05
N SER A 37 -13.03 27.47 1.23
CA SER A 37 -12.01 27.07 2.21
C SER A 37 -12.06 25.54 2.32
N GLY A 38 -10.96 24.87 1.91
CA GLY A 38 -10.88 23.40 2.01
C GLY A 38 -11.03 22.94 3.45
N ASP A 39 -11.70 21.79 3.66
CA ASP A 39 -11.67 21.12 4.95
C ASP A 39 -10.23 20.67 5.27
N TYR A 40 -9.98 20.13 6.47
CA TYR A 40 -8.66 19.66 6.86
C TYR A 40 -8.11 18.53 5.95
N SER A 41 -8.95 17.88 5.14
CA SER A 41 -8.57 16.92 4.10
C SER A 41 -8.18 17.59 2.77
N GLY A 42 -8.46 18.90 2.62
CA GLY A 42 -8.05 19.71 1.46
C GLY A 42 -8.90 19.54 0.20
N PHE A 43 -9.98 18.76 0.22
CA PHE A 43 -10.71 18.38 -0.99
C PHE A 43 -12.22 18.65 -0.99
N THR A 44 -12.86 18.83 0.17
CA THR A 44 -14.30 19.12 0.23
C THR A 44 -14.64 19.97 1.44
N GLN A 45 -15.44 21.03 1.23
CA GLN A 45 -16.03 21.77 2.37
C GLN A 45 -17.11 20.91 3.02
N LYS A 46 -16.84 20.50 4.27
CA LYS A 46 -17.90 20.04 5.15
C LYS A 46 -18.51 21.23 5.84
N THR A 47 -19.75 21.51 5.52
CA THR A 47 -20.50 22.61 6.13
C THR A 47 -21.24 22.17 7.39
N ASP A 48 -21.53 20.87 7.53
CA ASP A 48 -22.23 20.33 8.73
C ASP A 48 -21.25 20.04 9.88
N PRO A 49 -21.34 20.77 11.01
CA PRO A 49 -20.51 20.53 12.19
C PRO A 49 -20.67 19.11 12.78
N ARG A 50 -21.83 18.46 12.57
CA ARG A 50 -22.07 17.08 13.03
C ARG A 50 -21.23 16.09 12.23
N GLU A 51 -21.14 16.28 10.92
CA GLU A 51 -20.30 15.45 10.06
C GLU A 51 -18.82 15.60 10.39
N ILE A 52 -18.35 16.82 10.64
CA ILE A 52 -16.96 17.08 11.06
C ILE A 52 -16.62 16.35 12.35
N LYS A 53 -17.51 16.42 13.37
CA LYS A 53 -17.34 15.72 14.65
C LYS A 53 -17.32 14.19 14.45
N LEU A 54 -18.22 13.66 13.62
CA LEU A 54 -18.30 12.25 13.29
C LEU A 54 -16.98 11.77 12.66
N VAL A 55 -16.46 12.47 11.64
CA VAL A 55 -15.23 12.07 10.97
C VAL A 55 -14.03 12.10 11.89
N ARG A 56 -13.91 13.12 12.75
CA ARG A 56 -12.86 13.16 13.78
C ARG A 56 -12.94 11.97 14.74
N LYS A 57 -14.17 11.58 15.12
CA LYS A 57 -14.38 10.41 15.98
C LYS A 57 -13.99 9.11 15.26
N LEU A 58 -14.36 8.96 13.98
CA LEU A 58 -13.92 7.83 13.14
C LEU A 58 -12.40 7.77 13.05
N ASP A 59 -11.76 8.91 12.77
CA ASP A 59 -10.30 9.02 12.68
C ASP A 59 -9.61 8.63 14.00
N MET A 60 -10.18 8.97 15.14
CA MET A 60 -9.60 8.68 16.46
C MET A 60 -9.64 7.19 16.82
N PHE A 61 -10.63 6.43 16.35
CA PHE A 61 -10.77 5.01 16.68
C PHE A 61 -10.22 4.08 15.59
N ILE A 62 -10.54 4.36 14.34
CA ILE A 62 -10.18 3.47 13.21
C ILE A 62 -8.71 3.65 12.81
N MET A 63 -8.28 4.90 12.61
CA MET A 63 -6.97 5.16 12.02
C MET A 63 -5.78 4.73 12.91
N PRO A 64 -5.74 5.02 14.23
CA PRO A 64 -4.65 4.55 15.08
C PRO A 64 -4.57 3.03 15.15
N SER A 65 -5.73 2.35 15.19
CA SER A 65 -5.80 0.88 15.21
C SER A 65 -5.19 0.28 13.93
N LEU A 66 -5.65 0.72 12.76
CA LEU A 66 -5.12 0.25 11.48
C LEU A 66 -3.66 0.65 11.28
N TRP A 67 -3.28 1.86 11.71
CA TRP A 67 -1.91 2.32 11.61
C TRP A 67 -0.95 1.50 12.47
N ALA A 68 -1.31 1.22 13.73
CA ALA A 68 -0.51 0.40 14.63
C ALA A 68 -0.34 -1.04 14.09
N MET A 69 -1.42 -1.64 13.59
CA MET A 69 -1.38 -2.95 12.95
C MET A 69 -0.46 -2.95 11.72
N TYR A 70 -0.50 -1.90 10.87
CA TYR A 70 0.35 -1.77 9.68
C TYR A 70 1.81 -1.55 10.03
N TRP A 71 2.07 -0.75 11.06
CA TRP A 71 3.40 -0.52 11.59
C TRP A 71 4.04 -1.81 12.10
N LEU A 72 3.30 -2.62 12.87
CA LEU A 72 3.76 -3.92 13.36
C LEU A 72 3.96 -4.92 12.24
N ASN A 73 3.09 -4.95 11.24
CA ASN A 73 3.26 -5.80 10.05
C ASN A 73 4.61 -5.56 9.37
N TYR A 74 5.02 -4.30 9.21
CA TYR A 74 6.32 -3.99 8.61
C TYR A 74 7.50 -4.21 9.56
N LEU A 75 7.32 -4.07 10.88
CA LEU A 75 8.34 -4.45 11.85
C LEU A 75 8.65 -5.94 11.77
N ASP A 76 7.62 -6.79 11.81
CA ASP A 76 7.77 -8.25 11.72
C ASP A 76 8.41 -8.68 10.38
N ARG A 77 8.02 -8.02 9.29
CA ARG A 77 8.60 -8.27 7.96
C ARG A 77 10.08 -7.91 7.88
N ASN A 78 10.50 -6.81 8.49
CA ASN A 78 11.89 -6.36 8.52
C ASN A 78 12.77 -7.16 9.52
N ALA A 79 12.17 -7.89 10.46
CA ALA A 79 12.88 -8.62 11.51
C ALA A 79 13.93 -9.58 10.96
N ILE A 80 13.66 -10.27 9.85
CA ILE A 80 14.62 -11.23 9.26
C ILE A 80 15.92 -10.56 8.78
N ALA A 81 15.81 -9.33 8.24
CA ALA A 81 16.99 -8.58 7.80
C ALA A 81 17.84 -8.10 8.97
N LEU A 82 17.21 -7.82 10.12
CA LEU A 82 17.89 -7.45 11.37
C LEU A 82 18.47 -8.68 12.08
N ALA A 83 17.75 -9.81 12.09
CA ALA A 83 18.21 -11.08 12.62
C ALA A 83 19.51 -11.56 11.94
N LYS A 84 19.70 -11.24 10.65
CA LYS A 84 20.97 -11.51 9.94
C LYS A 84 22.19 -10.79 10.55
N LEU A 85 21.98 -9.65 11.19
CA LEU A 85 23.05 -8.94 11.90
C LEU A 85 23.45 -9.60 13.24
N SER A 86 22.61 -10.46 13.76
CA SER A 86 22.85 -11.33 14.90
C SER A 86 23.44 -12.67 14.42
N SER A 87 23.08 -13.76 15.04
CA SER A 87 23.67 -15.10 14.84
C SER A 87 22.77 -16.06 14.03
N ILE A 88 21.63 -15.63 13.47
CA ILE A 88 20.63 -16.54 12.86
C ILE A 88 21.21 -17.46 11.77
N GLU A 89 22.11 -16.97 10.90
CA GLU A 89 22.72 -17.78 9.85
C GLU A 89 23.61 -18.86 10.46
N LYS A 90 24.36 -18.53 11.52
CA LYS A 90 25.25 -19.45 12.21
C LYS A 90 24.47 -20.47 13.04
N ASP A 91 23.48 -20.03 13.80
CA ASP A 91 22.71 -20.88 14.73
C ASP A 91 21.85 -21.90 13.98
N LEU A 92 21.33 -21.55 12.81
CA LEU A 92 20.54 -22.43 11.96
C LEU A 92 21.35 -23.15 10.88
N GLY A 93 22.67 -22.91 10.81
CA GLY A 93 23.55 -23.49 9.78
C GLY A 93 23.15 -23.12 8.35
N LEU A 94 22.67 -21.89 8.13
CA LEU A 94 22.16 -21.47 6.82
C LEU A 94 23.29 -21.13 5.85
N SER A 95 23.21 -21.70 4.65
CA SER A 95 23.97 -21.19 3.51
C SER A 95 23.38 -19.86 3.02
N ASP A 96 24.16 -19.11 2.23
CA ASP A 96 23.73 -17.83 1.66
C ASP A 96 22.43 -17.96 0.84
N VAL A 97 22.36 -19.00 -0.01
CA VAL A 97 21.17 -19.30 -0.82
C VAL A 97 19.97 -19.66 0.07
N GLN A 98 20.18 -20.41 1.14
CA GLN A 98 19.11 -20.77 2.06
C GLN A 98 18.53 -19.54 2.78
N TYR A 99 19.39 -18.61 3.20
CA TYR A 99 18.91 -17.35 3.77
C TYR A 99 18.12 -16.52 2.73
N GLN A 100 18.62 -16.40 1.50
CA GLN A 100 17.94 -15.70 0.41
C GLN A 100 16.58 -16.33 0.11
N THR A 101 16.50 -17.67 0.12
CA THR A 101 15.25 -18.42 -0.02
C THR A 101 14.29 -18.13 1.14
N ALA A 102 14.77 -18.05 2.37
CA ALA A 102 13.93 -17.71 3.53
C ALA A 102 13.32 -16.29 3.41
N VAL A 103 14.04 -15.34 2.82
CA VAL A 103 13.51 -14.01 2.52
C VAL A 103 12.48 -14.06 1.38
N SER A 104 12.76 -14.81 0.32
CA SER A 104 11.93 -14.90 -0.89
C SER A 104 10.60 -15.62 -0.65
N ILE A 105 10.61 -16.70 0.12
CA ILE A 105 9.47 -17.61 0.27
C ILE A 105 8.27 -16.94 0.98
N LEU A 106 8.50 -15.93 1.81
CA LEU A 106 7.45 -15.11 2.39
C LEU A 106 6.63 -14.44 1.26
N PHE A 107 7.31 -13.85 0.29
CA PHE A 107 6.64 -13.17 -0.82
C PHE A 107 5.94 -14.16 -1.76
N ALA A 108 6.43 -15.38 -1.89
CA ALA A 108 5.72 -16.44 -2.60
C ALA A 108 4.38 -16.75 -1.92
N GLY A 109 4.36 -16.95 -0.60
CA GLY A 109 3.13 -17.11 0.17
C GLY A 109 2.19 -15.90 0.03
N TYR A 110 2.74 -14.70 0.11
CA TYR A 110 2.01 -13.44 -0.03
C TYR A 110 1.30 -13.32 -1.39
N VAL A 111 1.98 -13.63 -2.49
CA VAL A 111 1.41 -13.52 -3.85
C VAL A 111 0.34 -14.59 -4.10
N VAL A 112 0.61 -15.84 -3.69
CA VAL A 112 -0.30 -16.97 -3.92
C VAL A 112 -1.63 -16.78 -3.17
N PHE A 113 -1.59 -16.29 -1.93
CA PHE A 113 -2.78 -16.15 -1.09
C PHE A 113 -3.43 -14.77 -1.12
N GLY A 114 -2.81 -13.78 -1.73
CA GLY A 114 -3.35 -12.42 -1.79
C GLY A 114 -4.75 -12.35 -2.42
N ILE A 115 -4.97 -13.05 -3.55
CA ILE A 115 -6.26 -13.06 -4.25
C ILE A 115 -7.31 -13.89 -3.49
N PRO A 116 -7.07 -15.18 -3.12
CA PRO A 116 -8.03 -15.96 -2.36
C PRO A 116 -8.47 -15.31 -1.05
N SER A 117 -7.52 -14.72 -0.35
CA SER A 117 -7.80 -14.06 0.92
C SER A 117 -8.71 -12.83 0.78
N ASN A 118 -8.53 -12.03 -0.28
CA ASN A 118 -9.41 -10.90 -0.56
C ASN A 118 -10.84 -11.34 -0.89
N MET A 119 -11.01 -12.50 -1.52
CA MET A 119 -12.33 -13.08 -1.77
C MET A 119 -13.01 -13.53 -0.46
N ILE A 120 -12.25 -14.02 0.51
CA ILE A 120 -12.76 -14.37 1.84
C ILE A 120 -13.16 -13.10 2.60
N LEU A 121 -12.34 -12.06 2.57
CA LEU A 121 -12.57 -10.80 3.28
C LEU A 121 -13.94 -10.18 2.96
N THR A 122 -14.41 -10.27 1.72
CA THR A 122 -15.71 -9.71 1.31
C THR A 122 -16.92 -10.50 1.82
N ARG A 123 -16.70 -11.72 2.34
CA ARG A 123 -17.77 -12.63 2.80
C ARG A 123 -17.83 -12.81 4.31
N VAL A 124 -16.81 -12.34 5.03
CA VAL A 124 -16.70 -12.46 6.50
C VAL A 124 -16.72 -11.09 7.16
N ASN A 125 -16.82 -11.06 8.49
CA ASN A 125 -16.71 -9.82 9.25
C ASN A 125 -15.26 -9.28 9.16
N PRO A 126 -15.01 -8.12 8.50
CA PRO A 126 -13.66 -7.65 8.22
C PRO A 126 -12.80 -7.40 9.45
N PRO A 127 -13.27 -6.74 10.53
CA PRO A 127 -12.51 -6.57 11.77
C PRO A 127 -12.07 -7.90 12.39
N LEU A 128 -13.00 -8.84 12.51
CA LEU A 128 -12.70 -10.15 13.09
C LEU A 128 -11.64 -10.89 12.24
N TYR A 129 -11.81 -10.88 10.92
CA TYR A 129 -10.89 -11.50 9.99
C TYR A 129 -9.47 -10.88 10.11
N LEU A 130 -9.37 -9.55 10.08
CA LEU A 130 -8.10 -8.85 10.21
C LEU A 130 -7.40 -9.14 11.54
N CYS A 131 -8.13 -9.15 12.65
CA CYS A 131 -7.56 -9.46 13.96
C CYS A 131 -7.15 -10.95 14.06
N CYS A 132 -7.96 -11.89 13.56
CA CYS A 132 -7.61 -13.31 13.57
C CYS A 132 -6.34 -13.60 12.76
N ILE A 133 -6.23 -13.07 11.54
CA ILE A 133 -5.01 -13.25 10.74
C ILE A 133 -3.80 -12.58 11.40
N MET A 134 -3.98 -11.43 12.06
CA MET A 134 -2.92 -10.76 12.79
C MET A 134 -2.44 -11.58 13.99
N VAL A 135 -3.33 -12.17 14.76
CA VAL A 135 -2.96 -13.11 15.85
C VAL A 135 -2.22 -14.32 15.27
N THR A 136 -2.70 -14.87 14.15
CA THR A 136 -2.05 -16.02 13.51
C THR A 136 -0.63 -15.69 13.06
N TRP A 137 -0.41 -14.54 12.40
CA TRP A 137 0.95 -14.18 12.02
C TRP A 137 1.85 -13.85 13.23
N ALA A 138 1.27 -13.29 14.31
CA ALA A 138 1.99 -13.04 15.55
C ALA A 138 2.51 -14.36 16.16
N VAL A 139 1.68 -15.40 16.19
CA VAL A 139 2.07 -16.76 16.61
C VAL A 139 3.17 -17.32 15.70
N LEU A 140 3.02 -17.19 14.38
CA LEU A 140 4.05 -17.62 13.42
C LEU A 140 5.35 -16.84 13.60
N SER A 141 5.29 -15.54 13.87
CA SER A 141 6.47 -14.73 14.19
C SER A 141 7.19 -15.30 15.42
N ILE A 142 6.46 -15.58 16.50
CA ILE A 142 7.02 -16.23 17.71
C ILE A 142 7.60 -17.62 17.37
N CYS A 143 6.90 -18.43 16.55
CA CYS A 143 7.38 -19.74 16.12
C CYS A 143 8.72 -19.67 15.36
N THR A 144 9.02 -18.52 14.72
CA THR A 144 10.33 -18.33 14.07
C THR A 144 11.47 -18.49 15.07
N SER A 145 11.32 -18.09 16.34
CA SER A 145 12.35 -18.21 17.38
C SER A 145 12.71 -19.66 17.75
N PHE A 146 11.83 -20.62 17.44
CA PHE A 146 12.03 -22.04 17.71
C PHE A 146 12.52 -22.84 16.50
N CYS A 147 12.78 -22.19 15.36
CA CYS A 147 13.36 -22.83 14.19
C CYS A 147 14.76 -23.39 14.51
N LYS A 148 15.05 -24.59 13.98
CA LYS A 148 16.35 -25.29 14.19
C LYS A 148 17.10 -25.52 12.88
N ASN A 149 16.47 -25.30 11.73
CA ASN A 149 17.06 -25.56 10.43
C ASN A 149 16.36 -24.70 9.34
N ALA A 150 16.91 -24.72 8.12
CA ALA A 150 16.37 -23.99 6.99
C ALA A 150 14.90 -24.34 6.66
N THR A 151 14.53 -25.64 6.74
CA THR A 151 13.19 -26.11 6.40
C THR A 151 12.13 -25.53 7.33
N HIS A 152 12.40 -25.52 8.64
CA HIS A 152 11.50 -24.92 9.63
C HIS A 152 11.32 -23.42 9.34
N LEU A 153 12.42 -22.72 9.03
CA LEU A 153 12.37 -21.30 8.69
C LEU A 153 11.54 -21.05 7.41
N TYR A 154 11.69 -21.89 6.38
CA TYR A 154 10.90 -21.76 5.14
C TYR A 154 9.41 -21.92 5.39
N LEU A 155 9.02 -22.96 6.14
CA LEU A 155 7.60 -23.21 6.44
C LEU A 155 6.98 -22.03 7.20
N VAL A 156 7.64 -21.59 8.27
CA VAL A 156 7.13 -20.45 9.04
C VAL A 156 7.06 -19.19 8.20
N ARG A 157 8.08 -18.89 7.40
CA ARG A 157 8.10 -17.70 6.51
C ARG A 157 7.04 -17.77 5.42
N PHE A 158 6.78 -18.95 4.84
CA PHE A 158 5.73 -19.12 3.84
C PHE A 158 4.35 -18.82 4.44
N PHE A 159 4.01 -19.46 5.57
CA PHE A 159 2.73 -19.23 6.23
C PHE A 159 2.59 -17.81 6.79
N LEU A 160 3.69 -17.20 7.23
CA LEU A 160 3.70 -15.77 7.60
C LEU A 160 3.29 -14.90 6.41
N GLY A 161 3.85 -15.15 5.21
CA GLY A 161 3.45 -14.46 3.99
C GLY A 161 1.98 -14.64 3.63
N VAL A 162 1.45 -15.86 3.78
CA VAL A 162 0.03 -16.18 3.61
C VAL A 162 -0.85 -15.33 4.54
N CYS A 163 -0.50 -15.25 5.83
CA CYS A 163 -1.28 -14.50 6.83
C CYS A 163 -1.14 -12.98 6.68
N GLU A 164 0.01 -12.48 6.23
CA GLU A 164 0.21 -11.04 6.02
C GLU A 164 -0.47 -10.49 4.77
N ALA A 165 -0.69 -11.33 3.75
CA ALA A 165 -1.21 -10.91 2.45
C ALA A 165 -2.54 -10.14 2.50
N PRO A 166 -3.54 -10.55 3.30
CA PRO A 166 -4.85 -9.90 3.33
C PRO A 166 -4.89 -8.59 4.11
N TYR A 167 -3.84 -8.26 4.87
CA TYR A 167 -3.90 -7.14 5.79
C TYR A 167 -4.09 -5.79 5.08
N TYR A 168 -3.22 -5.44 4.13
CA TYR A 168 -3.29 -4.14 3.47
C TYR A 168 -4.57 -3.94 2.65
N PRO A 169 -5.00 -4.90 1.81
CA PRO A 169 -6.29 -4.82 1.13
C PRO A 169 -7.46 -4.74 2.11
N GLY A 170 -7.42 -5.49 3.21
CA GLY A 170 -8.44 -5.49 4.25
C GLY A 170 -8.54 -4.16 4.99
N ALA A 171 -7.41 -3.51 5.28
CA ALA A 171 -7.38 -2.18 5.85
C ALA A 171 -7.99 -1.14 4.88
N LEU A 172 -7.66 -1.21 3.59
CA LEU A 172 -8.25 -0.34 2.56
C LEU A 172 -9.76 -0.57 2.42
N PHE A 173 -10.20 -1.84 2.44
CA PHE A 173 -11.62 -2.18 2.41
C PHE A 173 -12.36 -1.60 3.62
N LEU A 174 -11.79 -1.73 4.82
CA LEU A 174 -12.38 -1.18 6.03
C LEU A 174 -12.45 0.36 5.97
N ILE A 175 -11.39 1.03 5.52
CA ILE A 175 -11.38 2.49 5.31
C ILE A 175 -12.49 2.89 4.33
N SER A 176 -12.65 2.18 3.21
CA SER A 176 -13.68 2.50 2.20
C SER A 176 -15.11 2.31 2.70
N ASN A 177 -15.33 1.52 3.75
CA ASN A 177 -16.64 1.31 4.36
C ASN A 177 -17.05 2.43 5.34
N PHE A 178 -16.15 3.33 5.70
CA PHE A 178 -16.41 4.39 6.69
C PHE A 178 -16.13 5.80 6.18
N TYR A 179 -15.36 5.94 5.12
CA TYR A 179 -14.95 7.23 4.57
C TYR A 179 -15.42 7.40 3.13
N THR A 180 -15.78 8.64 2.77
CA THR A 180 -16.13 9.01 1.40
C THR A 180 -14.89 8.94 0.49
N ARG A 181 -15.12 8.89 -0.84
CA ARG A 181 -14.04 8.77 -1.85
C ARG A 181 -12.98 9.86 -1.72
N THR A 182 -13.39 11.08 -1.38
CA THR A 182 -12.49 12.21 -1.18
C THR A 182 -11.66 12.07 0.09
N GLU A 183 -12.22 11.46 1.13
CA GLU A 183 -11.56 11.26 2.42
C GLU A 183 -10.58 10.10 2.47
N VAL A 184 -10.84 9.04 1.68
CA VAL A 184 -10.03 7.80 1.65
C VAL A 184 -8.57 8.10 1.32
N ALA A 185 -8.30 9.01 0.38
CA ALA A 185 -6.94 9.28 -0.11
C ALA A 185 -6.00 9.73 1.02
N LEU A 186 -6.45 10.64 1.89
CA LEU A 186 -5.66 11.11 3.04
C LEU A 186 -5.42 9.98 4.05
N ARG A 187 -6.44 9.17 4.35
CA ARG A 187 -6.35 8.07 5.34
C ARG A 187 -5.40 6.98 4.86
N VAL A 188 -5.41 6.66 3.58
CA VAL A 188 -4.44 5.73 2.97
C VAL A 188 -3.02 6.30 3.05
N ALA A 189 -2.84 7.60 2.82
CA ALA A 189 -1.54 8.24 2.98
C ALA A 189 -1.05 8.16 4.43
N ILE A 190 -1.92 8.43 5.41
CA ILE A 190 -1.59 8.28 6.84
C ILE A 190 -1.23 6.83 7.15
N LEU A 191 -2.03 5.85 6.69
CA LEU A 191 -1.73 4.43 6.87
C LEU A 191 -0.33 4.08 6.36
N TYR A 192 0.03 4.58 5.17
CA TYR A 192 1.34 4.30 4.56
C TYR A 192 2.53 4.84 5.35
N THR A 193 2.35 5.89 6.16
CA THR A 193 3.42 6.37 7.06
C THR A 193 3.84 5.32 8.07
N GLY A 194 2.95 4.39 8.45
CA GLY A 194 3.27 3.26 9.31
C GLY A 194 4.39 2.37 8.75
N ASN A 195 4.33 2.07 7.44
CA ASN A 195 5.40 1.33 6.76
C ASN A 195 6.75 2.07 6.81
N ILE A 196 6.76 3.36 6.49
CA ILE A 196 7.99 4.18 6.46
C ILE A 196 8.61 4.23 7.85
N LEU A 197 7.81 4.53 8.88
CA LEU A 197 8.28 4.61 10.27
C LEU A 197 8.69 3.24 10.82
N ALA A 198 7.97 2.16 10.49
CA ALA A 198 8.39 0.81 10.86
C ALA A 198 9.78 0.49 10.31
N THR A 199 9.99 0.75 9.02
CA THR A 199 11.28 0.46 8.36
C THR A 199 12.41 1.33 8.93
N ALA A 200 12.14 2.61 9.21
CA ALA A 200 13.12 3.52 9.78
C ALA A 200 13.50 3.15 11.22
N LEU A 201 12.52 2.83 12.06
CA LEU A 201 12.72 2.60 13.49
C LEU A 201 13.06 1.14 13.85
N ALA A 202 12.89 0.20 12.92
CA ALA A 202 13.14 -1.23 13.18
C ALA A 202 14.55 -1.48 13.72
N GLY A 203 15.57 -0.85 13.15
CA GLY A 203 16.94 -0.94 13.63
C GLY A 203 17.12 -0.41 15.05
N LEU A 204 16.53 0.75 15.37
CA LEU A 204 16.62 1.37 16.70
C LEU A 204 15.95 0.50 17.78
N ILE A 205 14.76 -0.06 17.47
CA ILE A 205 14.05 -0.99 18.38
C ILE A 205 14.90 -2.23 18.63
N SER A 206 15.54 -2.76 17.60
CA SER A 206 16.39 -3.94 17.71
C SER A 206 17.62 -3.74 18.61
N ILE A 207 18.15 -2.52 18.74
CA ILE A 207 19.25 -2.23 19.67
C ILE A 207 18.87 -2.58 21.11
N GLY A 208 17.65 -2.19 21.53
CA GLY A 208 17.16 -2.52 22.86
C GLY A 208 16.98 -4.03 23.06
N ILE A 209 16.42 -4.70 22.05
CA ILE A 209 16.16 -6.14 22.11
C ILE A 209 17.45 -6.97 22.09
N PHE A 210 18.44 -6.57 21.32
CA PHE A 210 19.71 -7.29 21.19
C PHE A 210 20.57 -7.28 22.48
N LYS A 211 20.26 -6.39 23.44
CA LYS A 211 20.86 -6.45 24.78
C LYS A 211 20.43 -7.69 25.59
N LEU A 212 19.38 -8.38 25.14
CA LEU A 212 18.91 -9.62 25.75
C LEU A 212 19.62 -10.87 25.21
N ASP A 213 20.66 -10.70 24.38
CA ASP A 213 21.44 -11.83 23.84
C ASP A 213 21.96 -12.74 24.97
N GLY A 214 21.73 -14.05 24.82
CA GLY A 214 22.08 -15.06 25.83
C GLY A 214 21.15 -15.13 27.05
N HIS A 215 20.23 -14.18 27.25
CA HIS A 215 19.30 -14.20 28.37
C HIS A 215 18.35 -15.40 28.27
N ARG A 216 18.24 -16.20 29.37
CA ARG A 216 17.47 -17.45 29.39
C ARG A 216 17.88 -18.47 28.32
N GLY A 217 19.07 -18.38 27.76
CA GLY A 217 19.57 -19.29 26.73
C GLY A 217 19.08 -19.00 25.31
N TYR A 218 18.37 -17.89 25.11
CA TYR A 218 17.91 -17.44 23.78
C TYR A 218 18.88 -16.43 23.15
N ALA A 219 19.18 -16.62 21.86
CA ALA A 219 19.95 -15.66 21.07
C ALA A 219 19.17 -14.35 20.81
N ALA A 220 19.87 -13.26 20.50
CA ALA A 220 19.27 -11.94 20.25
C ALA A 220 18.20 -11.98 19.16
N TRP A 221 18.41 -12.74 18.06
CA TRP A 221 17.42 -12.87 17.00
C TRP A 221 16.14 -13.59 17.45
N GLN A 222 16.23 -14.55 18.38
CA GLN A 222 15.08 -15.24 18.95
C GLN A 222 14.23 -14.27 19.78
N TRP A 223 14.87 -13.46 20.63
CA TRP A 223 14.20 -12.40 21.39
C TRP A 223 13.50 -11.39 20.47
N LEU A 224 14.11 -11.07 19.32
CA LEU A 224 13.49 -10.16 18.35
C LEU A 224 12.13 -10.69 17.90
N PHE A 225 12.03 -11.94 17.49
CA PHE A 225 10.77 -12.53 17.05
C PHE A 225 9.77 -12.77 18.20
N ILE A 226 10.24 -13.15 19.39
CA ILE A 226 9.38 -13.33 20.57
C ILE A 226 8.72 -12.00 20.95
N ILE A 227 9.51 -10.94 21.11
CA ILE A 227 9.01 -9.65 21.57
C ILE A 227 8.09 -9.02 20.52
N GLN A 228 8.53 -8.95 19.26
CA GLN A 228 7.72 -8.37 18.19
C GLN A 228 6.41 -9.13 17.99
N GLY A 229 6.47 -10.47 17.90
CA GLY A 229 5.28 -11.30 17.78
C GLY A 229 4.33 -11.16 18.98
N SER A 230 4.86 -11.09 20.21
CA SER A 230 4.03 -10.89 21.41
C SER A 230 3.32 -9.54 21.40
N ILE A 231 4.01 -8.46 21.03
CA ILE A 231 3.42 -7.13 20.91
C ILE A 231 2.37 -7.11 19.80
N THR A 232 2.66 -7.73 18.66
CA THR A 232 1.74 -7.84 17.53
C THR A 232 0.46 -8.57 17.93
N GLY A 233 0.57 -9.70 18.64
CA GLY A 233 -0.59 -10.45 19.15
C GLY A 233 -1.42 -9.64 20.16
N LEU A 234 -0.75 -8.96 21.08
CA LEU A 234 -1.41 -8.10 22.06
C LEU A 234 -2.19 -6.96 21.37
N VAL A 235 -1.55 -6.25 20.43
CA VAL A 235 -2.20 -5.17 19.68
C VAL A 235 -3.37 -5.70 18.86
N ALA A 236 -3.26 -6.87 18.24
CA ALA A 236 -4.36 -7.49 17.49
C ALA A 236 -5.60 -7.71 18.37
N ILE A 237 -5.41 -8.19 19.60
CA ILE A 237 -6.49 -8.41 20.56
C ILE A 237 -7.06 -7.07 21.04
N CYS A 238 -6.20 -6.11 21.39
CA CYS A 238 -6.61 -4.80 21.90
C CYS A 238 -7.32 -3.95 20.86
N THR A 239 -7.00 -4.08 19.57
CA THR A 239 -7.62 -3.27 18.50
C THR A 239 -8.99 -3.80 18.05
N TYR A 240 -9.31 -5.06 18.30
CA TYR A 240 -10.56 -5.68 17.89
C TYR A 240 -11.82 -4.89 18.32
N PRO A 241 -11.99 -4.41 19.58
CA PRO A 241 -13.16 -3.66 19.99
C PRO A 241 -13.28 -2.27 19.33
N PHE A 242 -12.20 -1.71 18.83
CA PHE A 242 -12.18 -0.38 18.20
C PHE A 242 -12.46 -0.43 16.69
N LEU A 243 -12.20 -1.56 16.05
CA LEU A 243 -12.45 -1.74 14.62
C LEU A 243 -13.91 -2.09 14.36
N PRO A 244 -14.68 -1.22 13.67
CA PRO A 244 -16.09 -1.47 13.40
C PRO A 244 -16.27 -2.25 12.09
N SER A 245 -17.34 -3.04 11.98
CA SER A 245 -17.67 -3.80 10.77
C SER A 245 -18.50 -3.00 9.76
N SER A 246 -19.46 -2.21 10.24
CA SER A 246 -20.26 -1.31 9.41
C SER A 246 -20.72 -0.09 10.21
N PRO A 247 -21.07 1.04 9.55
CA PRO A 247 -21.56 2.23 10.24
C PRO A 247 -22.72 1.97 11.18
N LEU A 248 -23.71 1.20 10.75
CA LEU A 248 -24.93 0.92 11.52
C LEU A 248 -24.71 0.04 12.75
N THR A 249 -23.66 -0.81 12.75
CA THR A 249 -23.39 -1.75 13.84
C THR A 249 -22.29 -1.29 14.79
N THR A 250 -21.71 -0.11 14.54
CA THR A 250 -20.58 0.43 15.32
C THR A 250 -20.99 0.74 16.75
N ARG A 251 -20.38 0.05 17.74
CA ARG A 251 -20.78 0.12 19.16
C ARG A 251 -20.54 1.47 19.82
N TRP A 252 -19.47 2.16 19.45
CA TRP A 252 -19.06 3.44 20.05
C TRP A 252 -19.66 4.69 19.36
N LEU A 253 -20.49 4.50 18.31
CA LEU A 253 -21.31 5.56 17.71
C LEU A 253 -22.70 5.60 18.35
N THR A 254 -23.24 6.81 18.55
CA THR A 254 -24.65 7.00 18.94
C THR A 254 -25.58 6.61 17.79
N PRO A 255 -26.88 6.34 18.04
CA PRO A 255 -27.82 5.99 16.95
C PRO A 255 -27.83 7.04 15.83
N ASP A 256 -27.83 8.34 16.18
CA ASP A 256 -27.85 9.45 15.22
C ASP A 256 -26.52 9.49 14.40
N GLU A 257 -25.38 9.26 15.06
CA GLU A 257 -24.09 9.19 14.40
C GLU A 257 -23.99 7.98 13.43
N ARG A 258 -24.59 6.84 13.79
CA ARG A 258 -24.66 5.66 12.91
C ARG A 258 -25.45 5.95 11.64
N GLN A 259 -26.62 6.57 11.81
CA GLN A 259 -27.46 6.95 10.68
C GLN A 259 -26.76 7.98 9.79
N LEU A 260 -26.18 9.03 10.39
CA LEU A 260 -25.42 10.05 9.66
C LEU A 260 -24.22 9.41 8.89
N ALA A 261 -23.49 8.49 9.53
CA ALA A 261 -22.38 7.79 8.88
C ALA A 261 -22.85 6.94 7.69
N HIS A 262 -24.00 6.30 7.79
CA HIS A 262 -24.61 5.53 6.71
C HIS A 262 -25.10 6.41 5.57
N ASP A 263 -25.86 7.46 5.88
CA ASP A 263 -26.49 8.35 4.90
C ASP A 263 -25.45 9.11 4.07
N ARG A 264 -24.33 9.54 4.66
CA ARG A 264 -23.27 10.21 3.91
C ARG A 264 -22.56 9.29 2.91
N LEU A 265 -22.43 7.99 3.24
CA LEU A 265 -21.86 7.01 2.30
C LEU A 265 -22.85 6.67 1.17
N LEU A 266 -24.15 6.64 1.47
CA LEU A 266 -25.18 6.49 0.44
C LEU A 266 -25.17 7.69 -0.53
N ARG A 267 -25.07 8.92 -0.01
CA ARG A 267 -24.96 10.14 -0.85
C ARG A 267 -23.72 10.08 -1.76
N ASP A 268 -22.59 9.59 -1.27
CA ASP A 268 -21.37 9.43 -2.07
C ASP A 268 -21.49 8.33 -3.14
N LYS A 269 -22.45 7.38 -2.99
CA LYS A 269 -22.73 6.28 -3.93
C LYS A 269 -23.80 6.61 -4.98
N ILE A 270 -24.63 7.64 -4.79
CA ILE A 270 -25.78 7.93 -5.68
C ILE A 270 -25.35 8.20 -7.12
N ASP A 271 -24.11 8.64 -7.35
CA ASP A 271 -23.55 8.84 -8.69
C ASP A 271 -22.92 7.55 -9.31
N GLU A 272 -23.11 6.39 -8.71
CA GLU A 272 -22.56 5.16 -9.26
C GLU A 272 -23.45 4.60 -10.39
N VAL A 273 -22.91 4.63 -11.59
CA VAL A 273 -23.31 3.72 -12.68
C VAL A 273 -23.33 2.29 -12.13
N GLN A 274 -24.39 1.52 -12.43
CA GLN A 274 -24.59 0.17 -11.88
C GLN A 274 -23.29 -0.64 -11.84
N PRO A 275 -22.97 -1.29 -10.69
CA PRO A 275 -21.73 -2.04 -10.54
C PRO A 275 -21.67 -3.13 -11.61
N GLY A 276 -20.65 -3.08 -12.46
CA GLY A 276 -20.34 -4.12 -13.42
C GLY A 276 -19.91 -5.42 -12.71
N SER A 277 -19.96 -6.55 -13.42
CA SER A 277 -19.42 -7.79 -12.88
C SER A 277 -17.90 -7.65 -12.65
N THR A 278 -17.38 -8.13 -11.52
CA THR A 278 -15.92 -8.20 -11.25
C THR A 278 -15.17 -8.91 -12.37
N MET A 279 -15.83 -9.89 -13.04
CA MET A 279 -15.27 -10.60 -14.18
C MET A 279 -15.14 -9.70 -15.42
N ASP A 280 -16.05 -8.76 -15.61
CA ASP A 280 -15.96 -7.79 -16.72
C ASP A 280 -14.84 -6.77 -16.46
N GLY A 281 -14.69 -6.33 -15.21
CA GLY A 281 -13.54 -5.54 -14.77
C GLY A 281 -12.21 -6.26 -15.03
N LEU A 282 -12.12 -7.55 -14.73
CA LEU A 282 -10.94 -8.39 -15.01
C LEU A 282 -10.67 -8.49 -16.52
N LYS A 283 -11.69 -8.80 -17.32
CA LYS A 283 -11.54 -8.87 -18.79
C LYS A 283 -11.07 -7.54 -19.37
N GLN A 284 -11.65 -6.42 -18.91
CA GLN A 284 -11.23 -5.07 -19.32
C GLN A 284 -9.79 -4.75 -18.92
N ALA A 285 -9.38 -5.09 -17.68
CA ALA A 285 -8.03 -4.86 -17.19
C ALA A 285 -6.99 -5.68 -17.96
N VAL A 286 -7.24 -6.97 -18.19
CA VAL A 286 -6.31 -7.87 -18.89
C VAL A 286 -6.18 -7.53 -20.38
N LYS A 287 -7.28 -7.10 -21.02
CA LYS A 287 -7.28 -6.70 -22.44
C LYS A 287 -6.61 -5.36 -22.69
N ASP A 288 -6.52 -4.51 -21.67
CA ASP A 288 -5.89 -3.19 -21.82
C ASP A 288 -4.35 -3.32 -21.70
N TYR A 289 -3.65 -3.15 -22.81
CA TYR A 289 -2.19 -3.22 -22.84
C TYR A 289 -1.50 -2.23 -21.90
N ARG A 290 -2.14 -1.11 -21.56
CA ARG A 290 -1.63 -0.12 -20.60
C ARG A 290 -1.49 -0.73 -19.21
N THR A 291 -2.37 -1.65 -18.82
CA THR A 291 -2.27 -2.41 -17.57
C THR A 291 -0.91 -3.14 -17.49
N TRP A 292 -0.49 -3.79 -18.56
CA TRP A 292 0.76 -4.54 -18.60
C TRP A 292 2.01 -3.65 -18.61
N VAL A 293 1.93 -2.48 -19.26
CA VAL A 293 3.02 -1.50 -19.18
C VAL A 293 3.19 -0.96 -17.76
N PHE A 294 2.08 -0.62 -17.07
CA PHE A 294 2.12 -0.23 -15.67
C PHE A 294 2.59 -1.39 -14.77
N ALA A 295 2.16 -2.62 -15.02
CA ALA A 295 2.58 -3.78 -14.25
C ALA A 295 4.08 -4.03 -14.40
N PHE A 296 4.62 -3.95 -15.59
CA PHE A 296 6.06 -4.04 -15.85
C PHE A 296 6.83 -2.91 -15.18
N MET A 297 6.36 -1.67 -15.30
CA MET A 297 6.96 -0.51 -14.63
C MET A 297 6.98 -0.68 -13.11
N PHE A 298 5.87 -1.16 -12.52
CA PHE A 298 5.74 -1.33 -11.07
C PHE A 298 6.57 -2.51 -10.55
N ASN A 299 6.66 -3.63 -11.32
CA ASN A 299 7.53 -4.75 -10.98
C ASN A 299 9.00 -4.31 -10.95
N ASN A 300 9.49 -3.61 -11.98
CA ASN A 300 10.86 -3.09 -12.00
C ASN A 300 11.11 -2.07 -10.89
N HIS A 301 10.11 -1.24 -10.59
CA HIS A 301 10.22 -0.31 -9.46
C HIS A 301 10.39 -1.04 -8.12
N LEU A 302 9.59 -2.07 -7.84
CA LEU A 302 9.72 -2.86 -6.62
C LEU A 302 10.98 -3.73 -6.63
N ALA A 303 11.41 -4.23 -7.79
CA ALA A 303 12.70 -4.90 -7.94
C ALA A 303 13.86 -3.99 -7.52
N ALA A 304 13.87 -2.74 -7.97
CA ALA A 304 14.85 -1.75 -7.54
C ALA A 304 14.81 -1.46 -6.03
N ASN A 305 13.67 -1.69 -5.35
CA ASN A 305 13.53 -1.62 -3.89
C ASN A 305 13.93 -2.91 -3.16
N GLY A 306 14.36 -3.96 -3.88
CA GLY A 306 14.79 -5.23 -3.29
C GLY A 306 15.91 -5.10 -2.27
N PHE A 307 16.73 -4.04 -2.37
CA PHE A 307 17.80 -3.75 -1.42
C PHE A 307 17.32 -3.63 0.03
N LYS A 308 16.08 -3.21 0.28
CA LYS A 308 15.54 -2.99 1.63
C LYS A 308 15.66 -4.24 2.52
N ASN A 309 15.50 -5.42 1.94
CA ASN A 309 15.59 -6.70 2.67
C ASN A 309 17.03 -7.05 3.08
N PHE A 310 18.03 -6.37 2.54
CA PHE A 310 19.46 -6.56 2.81
C PHE A 310 20.13 -5.27 3.28
N PHE A 311 19.41 -4.19 3.43
CA PHE A 311 19.94 -2.87 3.76
C PHE A 311 20.79 -2.87 5.04
N PRO A 312 20.36 -3.49 6.17
CA PRO A 312 21.20 -3.60 7.36
C PRO A 312 22.52 -4.32 7.10
N SER A 313 22.51 -5.38 6.27
CA SER A 313 23.72 -6.12 5.88
C SER A 313 24.67 -5.28 5.02
N VAL A 314 24.12 -4.44 4.12
CA VAL A 314 24.91 -3.51 3.32
C VAL A 314 25.54 -2.42 4.19
N VAL A 315 24.77 -1.85 5.14
CA VAL A 315 25.30 -0.88 6.12
C VAL A 315 26.39 -1.50 6.99
N LYS A 316 26.27 -2.77 7.40
CA LYS A 316 27.31 -3.47 8.19
C LYS A 316 28.65 -3.53 7.47
N THR A 317 28.68 -3.54 6.12
CA THR A 317 29.95 -3.53 5.35
C THR A 317 30.71 -2.23 5.44
N LEU A 318 30.16 -1.19 6.08
CA LEU A 318 30.91 0.04 6.38
C LEU A 318 31.91 -0.10 7.52
N GLY A 319 31.90 -1.23 8.24
CA GLY A 319 32.90 -1.56 9.26
C GLY A 319 32.54 -1.08 10.68
N PHE A 320 31.33 -0.54 10.91
CA PHE A 320 30.88 -0.13 12.22
C PHE A 320 30.44 -1.31 13.10
N ASN A 321 30.43 -1.08 14.40
CA ASN A 321 29.86 -2.04 15.35
C ASN A 321 28.34 -2.23 15.11
N GLN A 322 27.75 -3.26 15.69
CA GLN A 322 26.35 -3.61 15.47
C GLN A 322 25.37 -2.49 15.82
N THR A 323 25.61 -1.80 16.97
CA THR A 323 24.75 -0.71 17.42
C THR A 323 24.75 0.48 16.44
N ILE A 324 25.94 0.93 16.03
CA ILE A 324 26.06 2.02 15.05
C ILE A 324 25.48 1.60 13.70
N THR A 325 25.69 0.37 13.26
CA THR A 325 25.10 -0.17 12.05
C THR A 325 23.57 -0.07 12.07
N LEU A 326 22.95 -0.43 13.18
CA LEU A 326 21.47 -0.33 13.34
C LEU A 326 20.99 1.11 13.39
N VAL A 327 21.71 2.02 14.05
CA VAL A 327 21.38 3.47 14.04
C VAL A 327 21.44 4.03 12.62
N LEU A 328 22.47 3.68 11.87
CA LEU A 328 22.69 4.17 10.50
C LEU A 328 21.64 3.67 9.50
N THR A 329 20.84 2.65 9.83
CA THR A 329 19.71 2.25 8.97
C THR A 329 18.55 3.23 9.03
N CYS A 330 18.39 4.02 10.09
CA CYS A 330 17.25 4.90 10.30
C CYS A 330 17.25 6.16 9.41
N PRO A 331 18.29 7.00 9.34
CA PRO A 331 18.27 8.27 8.64
C PRO A 331 17.88 8.18 7.16
N PRO A 332 18.37 7.21 6.35
CA PRO A 332 18.00 7.12 4.94
C PRO A 332 16.50 6.96 4.72
N TYR A 333 15.81 6.18 5.56
CA TYR A 333 14.36 5.97 5.45
C TYR A 333 13.55 7.16 5.94
N LEU A 334 13.99 7.87 6.98
CA LEU A 334 13.33 9.11 7.43
C LEU A 334 13.40 10.19 6.35
N ILE A 335 14.59 10.41 5.78
CA ILE A 335 14.78 11.38 4.68
C ILE A 335 13.92 10.98 3.48
N ALA A 336 13.93 9.68 3.11
CA ALA A 336 13.13 9.17 2.01
C ALA A 336 11.61 9.37 2.26
N GLY A 337 11.15 9.22 3.50
CA GLY A 337 9.77 9.47 3.90
C GLY A 337 9.35 10.92 3.66
N VAL A 338 10.16 11.87 4.13
CA VAL A 338 9.93 13.30 3.93
C VAL A 338 9.91 13.66 2.44
N VAL A 339 10.90 13.19 1.68
CA VAL A 339 10.97 13.45 0.23
C VAL A 339 9.80 12.82 -0.52
N THR A 340 9.34 11.63 -0.13
CA THR A 340 8.17 10.98 -0.70
C THR A 340 6.93 11.86 -0.58
N PHE A 341 6.72 12.50 0.57
CA PHE A 341 5.61 13.43 0.79
C PHE A 341 5.67 14.62 -0.19
N PHE A 342 6.80 15.32 -0.22
CA PHE A 342 6.98 16.47 -1.12
C PHE A 342 6.89 16.09 -2.60
N LEU A 343 7.44 14.94 -2.98
CA LEU A 343 7.39 14.44 -4.34
C LEU A 343 5.94 14.14 -4.78
N SER A 344 5.17 13.48 -3.92
CA SER A 344 3.76 13.16 -4.17
C SER A 344 2.90 14.43 -4.25
N TYR A 345 3.13 15.39 -3.34
CA TYR A 345 2.45 16.68 -3.34
C TYR A 345 2.74 17.50 -4.61
N SER A 346 4.02 17.65 -4.96
CA SER A 346 4.46 18.37 -6.15
C SER A 346 3.90 17.75 -7.43
N SER A 347 3.99 16.43 -7.57
CA SER A 347 3.45 15.71 -8.72
C SER A 347 1.93 15.86 -8.84
N GLY A 348 1.21 15.86 -7.71
CA GLY A 348 -0.23 16.11 -7.66
C GLY A 348 -0.58 17.53 -8.14
N ARG A 349 0.11 18.54 -7.60
CA ARG A 349 -0.11 19.95 -7.92
C ARG A 349 0.21 20.30 -9.40
N MET A 350 1.30 19.73 -9.93
CA MET A 350 1.72 19.96 -11.31
C MET A 350 1.00 19.06 -12.32
N ASN A 351 0.20 18.11 -11.83
CA ASN A 351 -0.46 17.05 -12.64
C ASN A 351 0.51 16.34 -13.61
N GLU A 352 1.76 16.17 -13.19
CA GLU A 352 2.85 15.61 -13.95
C GLU A 352 3.48 14.43 -13.19
N ARG A 353 3.61 13.28 -13.84
CA ARG A 353 4.09 12.04 -13.21
C ARG A 353 5.45 11.62 -13.76
N THR A 354 5.64 11.74 -15.06
CA THR A 354 6.80 11.19 -15.76
C THR A 354 8.11 11.85 -15.34
N TRP A 355 8.15 13.18 -15.23
CA TRP A 355 9.36 13.89 -14.82
C TRP A 355 9.71 13.64 -13.35
N HIS A 356 8.71 13.55 -12.46
CA HIS A 356 8.95 13.21 -11.06
C HIS A 356 9.53 11.80 -10.91
N ILE A 357 9.02 10.83 -11.67
CA ILE A 357 9.59 9.47 -11.74
C ILE A 357 11.01 9.53 -12.32
N THR A 358 11.23 10.29 -13.39
CA THR A 358 12.52 10.40 -14.06
C THR A 358 13.61 10.93 -13.14
N VAL A 359 13.37 12.08 -12.51
CA VAL A 359 14.33 12.69 -11.58
C VAL A 359 14.64 11.73 -10.42
N SER A 360 13.62 11.14 -9.81
CA SER A 360 13.80 10.18 -8.71
C SER A 360 14.61 8.96 -9.14
N LYS A 361 14.35 8.40 -10.32
CA LYS A 361 15.07 7.23 -10.81
C LYS A 361 16.51 7.54 -11.23
N ILE A 362 16.79 8.72 -11.77
CA ILE A 362 18.17 9.18 -12.04
C ILE A 362 18.93 9.29 -10.72
N VAL A 363 18.35 9.90 -9.69
CA VAL A 363 18.96 10.00 -8.35
C VAL A 363 19.25 8.60 -7.79
N ALA A 364 18.30 7.65 -7.92
CA ALA A 364 18.53 6.27 -7.50
C ALA A 364 19.67 5.58 -8.26
N ILE A 365 19.72 5.72 -9.58
CA ILE A 365 20.77 5.14 -10.42
C ILE A 365 22.15 5.69 -10.02
N ILE A 366 22.28 6.99 -9.80
CA ILE A 366 23.53 7.61 -9.34
C ILE A 366 23.96 7.00 -7.99
N GLY A 367 23.03 6.86 -7.04
CA GLY A 367 23.31 6.24 -5.74
C GLY A 367 23.74 4.78 -5.87
N PHE A 368 23.05 3.98 -6.69
CA PHE A 368 23.41 2.59 -6.93
C PHE A 368 24.75 2.41 -7.65
N ALA A 369 25.11 3.33 -8.54
CA ALA A 369 26.42 3.32 -9.22
C ALA A 369 27.55 3.76 -8.27
N LEU A 370 27.30 4.76 -7.44
CA LEU A 370 28.30 5.31 -6.51
C LEU A 370 28.63 4.33 -5.36
N ALA A 371 27.66 3.57 -4.86
CA ALA A 371 27.84 2.69 -3.72
C ALA A 371 28.94 1.62 -3.93
N PRO A 372 29.04 0.90 -5.07
CA PRO A 372 30.15 -0.04 -5.33
C PRO A 372 31.41 0.62 -5.87
N ALA A 373 31.35 1.86 -6.38
CA ALA A 373 32.49 2.52 -7.04
C ALA A 373 33.63 2.84 -6.09
N THR A 374 33.33 3.03 -4.79
CA THR A 374 34.32 3.43 -3.78
C THR A 374 34.22 2.56 -2.53
N LEU A 375 35.32 2.49 -1.77
CA LEU A 375 35.34 1.89 -0.43
C LEU A 375 35.35 2.95 0.69
N ASN A 376 35.34 4.23 0.35
CA ASN A 376 35.24 5.31 1.35
C ASN A 376 33.90 5.20 2.07
N THR A 377 33.94 5.03 3.41
CA THR A 377 32.77 4.81 4.25
C THR A 377 31.74 5.95 4.15
N GLY A 378 32.20 7.20 4.16
CA GLY A 378 31.32 8.37 4.08
C GLY A 378 30.59 8.45 2.74
N VAL A 379 31.32 8.27 1.64
CA VAL A 379 30.74 8.32 0.28
C VAL A 379 29.75 7.16 0.07
N ARG A 380 30.08 5.95 0.55
CA ARG A 380 29.16 4.80 0.49
C ARG A 380 27.89 5.03 1.28
N TYR A 381 28.00 5.58 2.49
CA TYR A 381 26.82 5.90 3.28
C TYR A 381 25.95 6.98 2.63
N PHE A 382 26.58 8.03 2.09
CA PHE A 382 25.88 9.04 1.29
C PHE A 382 25.16 8.41 0.09
N ALA A 383 25.82 7.53 -0.65
CA ALA A 383 25.20 6.79 -1.76
C ALA A 383 23.98 5.97 -1.30
N MET A 384 24.04 5.35 -0.11
CA MET A 384 22.90 4.63 0.48
C MET A 384 21.72 5.56 0.78
N CYS A 385 21.95 6.76 1.27
CA CYS A 385 20.92 7.78 1.43
C CYS A 385 20.31 8.16 0.07
N VAL A 386 21.16 8.42 -0.92
CA VAL A 386 20.75 8.86 -2.27
C VAL A 386 19.89 7.82 -2.98
N PHE A 387 20.29 6.56 -3.04
CA PHE A 387 19.46 5.56 -3.72
C PHE A 387 18.16 5.25 -2.96
N THR A 388 18.17 5.28 -1.61
CA THR A 388 16.94 5.10 -0.82
C THR A 388 15.95 6.23 -1.09
N LEU A 389 16.42 7.47 -1.12
CA LEU A 389 15.63 8.66 -1.44
C LEU A 389 15.03 8.58 -2.85
N GLY A 390 15.81 8.18 -3.84
CA GLY A 390 15.37 8.10 -5.24
C GLY A 390 14.41 6.93 -5.52
N THR A 391 14.32 5.93 -4.63
CA THR A 391 13.44 4.78 -4.84
C THR A 391 12.09 4.89 -4.14
N TYR A 392 12.01 5.37 -2.89
CA TYR A 392 10.79 5.27 -2.08
C TYR A 392 9.60 6.07 -2.61
N GLY A 393 9.81 7.32 -3.07
CA GLY A 393 8.73 8.21 -3.50
C GLY A 393 7.97 7.78 -4.76
N VAL A 394 8.55 6.93 -5.57
CA VAL A 394 8.00 6.55 -6.87
C VAL A 394 6.83 5.55 -6.75
N ASN A 395 6.72 4.83 -5.64
CA ASN A 395 5.67 3.83 -5.42
C ASN A 395 4.26 4.43 -5.53
N SER A 396 4.00 5.50 -4.80
CA SER A 396 2.71 6.20 -4.82
C SER A 396 2.42 6.87 -6.17
N LEU A 397 3.46 7.37 -6.86
CA LEU A 397 3.32 8.00 -8.17
C LEU A 397 2.84 7.00 -9.22
N ILE A 398 3.42 5.81 -9.29
CA ILE A 398 3.03 4.78 -10.28
C ILE A 398 1.61 4.30 -10.01
N LEU A 399 1.28 3.94 -8.76
CA LEU A 399 -0.06 3.47 -8.41
C LEU A 399 -1.13 4.55 -8.61
N GLY A 400 -0.84 5.79 -8.20
CA GLY A 400 -1.71 6.94 -8.43
C GLY A 400 -1.92 7.20 -9.92
N TRP A 401 -0.87 7.15 -10.73
CA TRP A 401 -0.95 7.33 -12.18
C TRP A 401 -1.78 6.23 -12.85
N ALA A 402 -1.51 4.96 -12.54
CA ALA A 402 -2.28 3.83 -13.05
C ALA A 402 -3.76 3.93 -12.67
N SER A 403 -4.05 4.30 -11.41
CA SER A 403 -5.42 4.47 -10.93
C SER A 403 -6.19 5.60 -11.62
N THR A 404 -5.49 6.61 -12.15
CA THR A 404 -6.10 7.72 -12.90
C THR A 404 -6.30 7.36 -14.38
N VAL A 405 -5.34 6.68 -15.00
CA VAL A 405 -5.38 6.32 -16.43
C VAL A 405 -6.34 5.16 -16.71
N LEU A 406 -6.49 4.23 -15.78
CA LEU A 406 -7.25 2.99 -15.93
C LEU A 406 -8.53 2.97 -15.07
N SER A 407 -9.17 4.13 -14.91
CA SER A 407 -10.35 4.35 -14.07
C SER A 407 -11.67 4.34 -14.87
N GLN A 408 -11.74 3.68 -16.03
CA GLN A 408 -12.94 3.65 -16.86
C GLN A 408 -14.16 3.03 -16.14
N THR A 409 -13.93 2.01 -15.30
CA THR A 409 -14.91 1.48 -14.35
C THR A 409 -14.23 1.26 -13.00
N GLN A 410 -15.01 1.24 -11.90
CA GLN A 410 -14.46 1.01 -10.56
C GLN A 410 -13.85 -0.38 -10.44
N GLU A 411 -14.51 -1.38 -11.05
CA GLU A 411 -14.07 -2.78 -11.07
C GLU A 411 -12.73 -2.91 -11.81
N LYS A 412 -12.59 -2.29 -12.98
CA LYS A 412 -11.33 -2.27 -13.73
C LYS A 412 -10.21 -1.66 -12.92
N LYS A 413 -10.46 -0.50 -12.29
CA LYS A 413 -9.47 0.19 -11.44
C LYS A 413 -9.01 -0.71 -10.29
N ALA A 414 -9.94 -1.36 -9.58
CA ALA A 414 -9.62 -2.26 -8.48
C ALA A 414 -8.78 -3.45 -8.94
N VAL A 415 -9.15 -4.08 -10.04
CA VAL A 415 -8.42 -5.21 -10.62
C VAL A 415 -7.03 -4.79 -11.09
N VAL A 416 -6.90 -3.64 -11.74
CA VAL A 416 -5.59 -3.12 -12.18
C VAL A 416 -4.65 -2.96 -10.99
N ILE A 417 -5.10 -2.30 -9.91
CA ILE A 417 -4.27 -2.14 -8.70
C ILE A 417 -3.89 -3.49 -8.10
N ALA A 418 -4.81 -4.46 -8.09
CA ALA A 418 -4.51 -5.81 -7.63
C ALA A 418 -3.45 -6.51 -8.51
N ILE A 419 -3.55 -6.42 -9.83
CA ILE A 419 -2.55 -6.96 -10.77
C ILE A 419 -1.19 -6.30 -10.53
N LEU A 420 -1.14 -4.97 -10.46
CA LEU A 420 0.11 -4.23 -10.25
C LEU A 420 0.79 -4.62 -8.94
N THR A 421 0.04 -4.67 -7.85
CA THR A 421 0.58 -5.01 -6.52
C THR A 421 1.04 -6.46 -6.44
N SER A 422 0.30 -7.40 -7.03
CA SER A 422 0.68 -8.81 -7.05
C SER A 422 1.94 -9.06 -7.88
N LEU A 423 1.96 -8.58 -9.13
CA LEU A 423 3.12 -8.70 -10.01
C LEU A 423 4.32 -7.89 -9.50
N GLY A 424 4.05 -6.76 -8.85
CA GLY A 424 5.10 -5.98 -8.22
C GLY A 424 5.78 -6.74 -7.08
N ASN A 425 5.02 -7.32 -6.15
CA ASN A 425 5.56 -8.09 -5.03
C ASN A 425 6.30 -9.37 -5.48
N LEU A 426 5.98 -9.92 -6.66
CA LEU A 426 6.74 -11.03 -7.25
C LEU A 426 8.24 -10.68 -7.43
N SER A 427 8.57 -9.40 -7.56
CA SER A 427 9.97 -8.96 -7.63
C SER A 427 10.80 -9.36 -6.42
N PHE A 428 10.19 -9.40 -5.24
CA PHE A 428 10.87 -9.81 -4.01
C PHE A 428 11.12 -11.32 -3.89
N VAL A 429 10.62 -12.12 -4.83
CA VAL A 429 10.95 -13.55 -4.92
C VAL A 429 12.31 -13.76 -5.55
N TYR A 430 12.69 -12.98 -6.57
CA TYR A 430 13.97 -13.17 -7.29
C TYR A 430 15.08 -12.20 -6.86
N THR A 431 14.75 -10.99 -6.39
CA THR A 431 15.77 -9.99 -6.03
C THR A 431 16.68 -10.39 -4.87
N PRO A 432 16.26 -11.18 -3.85
CA PRO A 432 17.18 -11.63 -2.79
C PRO A 432 18.42 -12.36 -3.30
N TYR A 433 18.30 -13.14 -4.36
CA TYR A 433 19.40 -13.91 -4.94
C TYR A 433 20.50 -13.08 -5.59
N LEU A 434 20.29 -11.77 -5.76
CA LEU A 434 21.28 -10.83 -6.23
C LEU A 434 22.29 -10.43 -5.12
N PHE A 435 21.90 -10.54 -3.84
CA PHE A 435 22.72 -10.13 -2.68
C PHE A 435 23.57 -11.30 -2.19
N ARG A 436 24.64 -11.64 -2.93
CA ARG A 436 25.55 -12.75 -2.60
C ARG A 436 26.60 -12.32 -1.58
N ASN A 437 26.92 -13.18 -0.61
CA ASN A 437 27.99 -12.90 0.36
C ASN A 437 29.38 -12.78 -0.30
N GLY A 438 29.63 -13.51 -1.40
CA GLY A 438 30.89 -13.42 -2.16
C GLY A 438 31.12 -12.08 -2.87
N ASP A 439 30.10 -11.22 -3.00
CA ASP A 439 30.21 -9.88 -3.61
C ASP A 439 30.41 -8.78 -2.54
N ARG A 440 30.64 -9.15 -1.28
CA ARG A 440 31.00 -8.21 -0.21
C ARG A 440 32.41 -7.64 -0.44
N PRO A 441 32.65 -6.39 0.00
CA PRO A 441 31.74 -5.45 0.63
C PRO A 441 30.92 -4.62 -0.35
N ARG A 442 31.19 -4.69 -1.65
CA ARG A 442 30.64 -3.77 -2.66
C ARG A 442 29.22 -4.10 -3.09
N TYR A 443 28.84 -5.39 -3.11
CA TYR A 443 27.56 -5.86 -3.67
C TYR A 443 27.31 -5.35 -5.10
N SER A 444 28.37 -5.36 -5.94
CA SER A 444 28.37 -4.78 -7.29
C SER A 444 27.29 -5.37 -8.19
N LEU A 445 27.08 -6.69 -8.10
CA LEU A 445 26.03 -7.38 -8.86
C LEU A 445 24.64 -6.87 -8.47
N ALA A 446 24.36 -6.82 -7.15
CA ALA A 446 23.07 -6.36 -6.65
C ALA A 446 22.83 -4.89 -7.02
N MET A 447 23.80 -4.01 -6.77
CA MET A 447 23.68 -2.56 -7.06
C MET A 447 23.51 -2.31 -8.57
N GLY A 448 24.24 -3.06 -9.43
CA GLY A 448 24.09 -2.99 -10.88
C GLY A 448 22.67 -3.35 -11.34
N TRP A 449 22.10 -4.44 -10.82
CA TRP A 449 20.72 -4.82 -11.15
C TRP A 449 19.68 -3.82 -10.60
N MET A 450 19.88 -3.26 -9.38
CA MET A 450 18.99 -2.21 -8.84
C MET A 450 19.02 -0.95 -9.73
N ALA A 451 20.18 -0.57 -10.25
CA ALA A 451 20.32 0.52 -11.23
C ALA A 451 19.60 0.17 -12.55
N ALA A 452 19.77 -1.05 -13.07
CA ALA A 452 19.11 -1.51 -14.29
C ALA A 452 17.58 -1.52 -14.15
N PHE A 453 17.04 -2.02 -13.03
CA PHE A 453 15.60 -1.97 -12.75
C PHE A 453 15.08 -0.54 -12.62
N SER A 454 15.88 0.36 -12.04
CA SER A 454 15.54 1.79 -11.99
C SER A 454 15.48 2.41 -13.38
N LEU A 455 16.41 2.07 -14.26
CA LEU A 455 16.43 2.50 -15.66
C LEU A 455 15.22 1.95 -16.43
N LEU A 456 14.89 0.66 -16.27
CA LEU A 456 13.71 0.06 -16.89
C LEU A 456 12.40 0.72 -16.40
N THR A 457 12.32 1.09 -15.14
CA THR A 457 11.18 1.87 -14.59
C THR A 457 11.07 3.23 -15.29
N LEU A 458 12.18 3.95 -15.45
CA LEU A 458 12.24 5.23 -16.13
C LEU A 458 11.82 5.11 -17.59
N LEU A 459 12.39 4.15 -18.34
CA LEU A 459 12.04 3.91 -19.74
C LEU A 459 10.57 3.54 -19.91
N SER A 460 10.01 2.74 -19.01
CA SER A 460 8.59 2.38 -19.01
C SER A 460 7.69 3.58 -18.75
N ALA A 461 8.11 4.54 -17.89
CA ALA A 461 7.38 5.77 -17.66
C ALA A 461 7.34 6.65 -18.91
N TRP A 462 8.44 6.77 -19.62
CA TRP A 462 8.47 7.48 -20.92
C TRP A 462 7.66 6.77 -22.00
N ALA A 463 7.73 5.45 -22.10
CA ALA A 463 6.90 4.67 -23.02
C ALA A 463 5.40 4.95 -22.74
N MET A 464 4.97 4.93 -21.48
CA MET A 464 3.59 5.26 -21.10
C MET A 464 3.24 6.71 -21.48
N LYS A 465 4.13 7.67 -21.23
CA LYS A 465 3.93 9.08 -21.64
C LYS A 465 3.69 9.20 -23.15
N PHE A 466 4.49 8.53 -23.98
CA PHE A 466 4.30 8.55 -25.45
C PHE A 466 2.98 7.92 -25.87
N ILE A 467 2.59 6.79 -25.27
CA ILE A 467 1.30 6.14 -25.47
C ILE A 467 0.16 7.11 -25.17
N LEU A 468 0.16 7.73 -23.98
CA LEU A 468 -0.90 8.64 -23.56
C LEU A 468 -0.94 9.94 -24.38
N LYS A 469 0.22 10.48 -24.78
CA LYS A 469 0.27 11.61 -25.72
C LYS A 469 -0.38 11.27 -27.05
N ARG A 470 -0.11 10.10 -27.61
CA ARG A 470 -0.73 9.65 -28.87
C ARG A 470 -2.25 9.50 -28.70
N GLN A 471 -2.70 8.92 -27.59
CA GLN A 471 -4.13 8.79 -27.30
C GLN A 471 -4.81 10.15 -27.11
N ASN A 472 -4.19 11.08 -26.37
CA ASN A 472 -4.72 12.42 -26.17
C ASN A 472 -4.85 13.21 -27.50
N ARG A 473 -3.95 12.99 -28.48
CA ARG A 473 -4.09 13.59 -29.82
C ARG A 473 -5.34 13.06 -30.54
N ASN A 474 -5.59 11.77 -30.45
CA ASN A 474 -6.78 11.16 -31.05
C ASN A 474 -8.06 11.65 -30.38
N ILE A 475 -8.08 11.78 -29.05
CA ILE A 475 -9.22 12.31 -28.28
C ILE A 475 -9.49 13.79 -28.62
N SER A 476 -8.46 14.61 -28.82
CA SER A 476 -8.63 16.02 -29.20
C SER A 476 -9.31 16.17 -30.56
N GLY A 477 -9.21 15.19 -31.46
CA GLY A 477 -9.93 15.15 -32.73
C GLY A 477 -11.42 14.82 -32.62
N THR A 478 -11.87 14.28 -31.46
CA THR A 478 -13.28 13.89 -31.24
C THR A 478 -14.07 14.84 -30.33
N GLY A 479 -13.49 15.99 -29.93
CA GLY A 479 -14.18 17.00 -29.11
C GLY A 479 -14.33 16.68 -27.64
N ALA A 480 -13.75 15.57 -27.14
CA ALA A 480 -13.82 15.21 -25.72
C ALA A 480 -12.91 16.12 -24.86
N THR A 481 -13.44 16.56 -23.71
CA THR A 481 -12.81 17.57 -22.84
C THR A 481 -11.74 17.02 -21.88
N THR A 482 -11.77 15.72 -21.56
CA THR A 482 -10.87 15.12 -20.57
C THR A 482 -9.66 14.43 -21.20
N LYS A 483 -8.45 14.90 -20.86
CA LYS A 483 -7.17 14.32 -21.30
C LYS A 483 -6.54 13.48 -20.19
N TYR A 484 -5.86 12.41 -20.58
CA TYR A 484 -5.06 11.62 -19.63
C TYR A 484 -3.87 12.43 -19.11
N PRO A 485 -3.60 12.43 -17.78
CA PRO A 485 -2.39 13.01 -17.21
C PRO A 485 -1.16 12.16 -17.55
N TYR A 486 -0.01 12.80 -17.78
CA TYR A 486 1.26 12.10 -18.10
C TYR A 486 2.51 12.74 -17.52
#